data_82692bdca261caad6518c2addcf8cd03
#
_entry.id   82692bdca261caad6518c2addcf8cd03
#
_cell.length_a   1.000
_cell.length_b   1.000
_cell.length_c   1.000
_cell.angle_alpha   90.00
_cell.angle_beta   90.00
_cell.angle_gamma   90.00
#
_symmetry.space_group_name_H-M   'P 1'
#
loop_
_entity.id
_entity.type
_entity.pdbx_description
1 polymer ?
#
loop_
_entity_poly.entity_id
_entity_poly.type
_entity_poly.pdbx_seq_one_letter_code
_entity_poly.pdbx_strand_id
1 'polypeptide(L)'
;MVRFKKIIAIMLSVSLCTTFTVGCSKKEDNKQEVEKDKLQIENVEMPSTGIVSDGKGWELWDKDDHTTTDKRGAVGENAVVASGKYEASQAGLEIIKAGGNAVDAAVATGFALCVVEPNATGIAGGGCMVIRNQDGTSTYIDFRETAPSAANPYMWNLDSEGIDIDKANENGGKSVAVPGQVAGLIYVFEKYGSGNLTLEEVMTPAINLAQNGYYVTPSLLKDMLSVEEMMQKYPELKKL
;
A
#
# COMPACT_ATOMS: atom_id res chain seq x y z
N MET A 1 8.29 -24.28 1.98
CA MET A 1 7.38 -23.35 2.68
C MET A 1 8.15 -22.80 3.87
N VAL A 2 8.74 -21.63 3.70
CA VAL A 2 9.60 -20.99 4.72
C VAL A 2 8.78 -19.94 5.44
N ARG A 3 8.55 -20.15 6.72
CA ARG A 3 7.86 -19.23 7.61
C ARG A 3 8.89 -18.27 8.18
N PHE A 4 9.00 -17.07 7.64
CA PHE A 4 9.85 -16.04 8.23
C PHE A 4 9.12 -15.40 9.41
N LYS A 5 9.55 -15.75 10.61
CA LYS A 5 9.21 -15.01 11.82
C LYS A 5 10.20 -13.86 11.96
N LYS A 6 9.66 -12.64 11.92
CA LYS A 6 10.35 -11.37 12.11
C LYS A 6 11.23 -10.92 10.94
N ILE A 7 10.65 -10.20 10.00
CA ILE A 7 11.40 -9.28 9.15
C ILE A 7 10.73 -7.92 9.28
N ILE A 8 11.30 -7.05 10.08
CA ILE A 8 11.11 -5.60 9.93
C ILE A 8 12.11 -5.21 8.87
N ALA A 9 11.69 -5.24 7.62
CA ALA A 9 12.56 -4.81 6.52
C ALA A 9 12.44 -3.31 6.35
N ILE A 10 13.49 -2.59 6.67
CA ILE A 10 13.69 -1.22 6.22
C ILE A 10 14.23 -1.33 4.80
N MET A 11 13.39 -1.14 3.79
CA MET A 11 13.85 -1.01 2.42
C MET A 11 13.62 0.40 1.89
N LEU A 12 14.65 0.91 1.26
CA LEU A 12 14.65 2.18 0.51
C LEU A 12 13.62 2.13 -0.64
N SER A 13 12.82 3.17 -0.69
CA SER A 13 11.78 3.38 -1.68
C SER A 13 12.35 3.71 -3.06
N VAL A 14 12.03 2.90 -4.04
CA VAL A 14 11.96 3.38 -5.43
C VAL A 14 10.53 3.86 -5.66
N SER A 15 10.40 5.15 -5.91
CA SER A 15 9.14 5.85 -6.10
C SER A 15 8.40 5.34 -7.33
N LEU A 16 7.31 4.64 -7.13
CA LEU A 16 6.28 4.54 -8.14
C LEU A 16 4.98 5.06 -7.54
N CYS A 17 4.48 6.14 -8.12
CA CYS A 17 3.21 6.74 -7.76
C CYS A 17 2.09 5.75 -8.07
N THR A 18 1.59 5.02 -7.06
CA THR A 18 0.33 4.30 -7.20
C THR A 18 -0.80 5.26 -6.89
N THR A 19 -1.46 5.73 -7.93
CA THR A 19 -2.67 6.54 -7.80
C THR A 19 -3.82 5.68 -7.29
N PHE A 20 -4.26 5.94 -6.07
CA PHE A 20 -5.55 5.46 -5.60
C PHE A 20 -6.65 6.24 -6.33
N THR A 21 -7.29 5.63 -7.29
CA THR A 21 -8.53 6.17 -7.84
C THR A 21 -9.71 5.59 -7.07
N VAL A 22 -10.21 6.33 -6.09
CA VAL A 22 -11.60 6.20 -5.69
C VAL A 22 -12.42 6.69 -6.88
N GLY A 23 -13.13 5.78 -7.54
CA GLY A 23 -13.83 6.06 -8.77
C GLY A 23 -14.84 7.20 -8.62
N CYS A 24 -14.60 8.30 -9.33
CA CYS A 24 -15.59 9.33 -9.57
C CYS A 24 -16.40 8.96 -10.80
N SER A 25 -17.64 8.53 -10.60
CA SER A 25 -18.60 8.47 -11.69
C SER A 25 -19.10 9.89 -12.00
N LYS A 26 -18.81 10.41 -13.18
CA LYS A 26 -19.52 11.56 -13.75
C LYS A 26 -20.95 11.13 -14.08
N LYS A 27 -21.91 11.83 -13.52
CA LYS A 27 -23.31 11.76 -13.94
C LYS A 27 -23.44 12.38 -15.35
N GLU A 28 -24.25 11.70 -16.14
CA GLU A 28 -24.72 12.08 -17.47
C GLU A 28 -23.77 11.75 -18.62
N ASP A 29 -23.89 10.55 -19.18
CA ASP A 29 -23.98 10.22 -20.59
C ASP A 29 -23.87 8.71 -20.91
N ASN A 30 -24.11 7.80 -19.95
CA ASN A 30 -24.04 6.38 -20.30
C ASN A 30 -25.06 5.51 -19.57
N LYS A 31 -26.38 5.81 -19.72
CA LYS A 31 -27.43 4.91 -19.22
C LYS A 31 -27.38 3.50 -19.83
N GLN A 32 -26.82 3.36 -21.04
CA GLN A 32 -26.75 2.04 -21.68
C GLN A 32 -25.54 1.20 -21.23
N GLU A 33 -24.39 1.84 -20.91
CA GLU A 33 -23.23 1.11 -20.36
C GLU A 33 -23.43 0.71 -18.90
N VAL A 34 -24.04 1.59 -18.10
CA VAL A 34 -24.37 1.28 -16.69
C VAL A 34 -25.39 0.14 -16.57
N GLU A 35 -26.30 0.00 -17.54
CA GLU A 35 -27.26 -1.08 -17.56
C GLU A 35 -26.64 -2.42 -18.01
N LYS A 36 -25.64 -2.39 -18.92
CA LYS A 36 -24.88 -3.60 -19.30
C LYS A 36 -23.99 -4.11 -18.17
N ASP A 37 -23.35 -3.21 -17.44
CA ASP A 37 -22.54 -3.57 -16.28
C ASP A 37 -23.41 -4.11 -15.12
N LYS A 38 -24.60 -3.55 -14.89
CA LYS A 38 -25.55 -4.09 -13.92
C LYS A 38 -26.03 -5.51 -14.27
N LEU A 39 -26.28 -5.78 -15.56
CA LEU A 39 -26.70 -7.11 -16.03
C LEU A 39 -25.62 -8.18 -15.90
N GLN A 40 -24.34 -7.79 -15.97
CA GLN A 40 -23.22 -8.71 -15.72
C GLN A 40 -23.02 -8.99 -14.22
N ILE A 41 -23.31 -8.02 -13.36
CA ILE A 41 -23.20 -8.14 -11.90
C ILE A 41 -24.30 -9.04 -11.34
N GLU A 42 -25.52 -9.02 -11.92
CA GLU A 42 -26.64 -9.84 -11.46
C GLU A 42 -26.42 -11.35 -11.62
N ASN A 43 -25.45 -11.78 -12.44
CA ASN A 43 -25.13 -13.19 -12.62
C ASN A 43 -23.89 -13.65 -11.84
N VAL A 44 -23.28 -12.78 -11.04
CA VAL A 44 -22.15 -13.13 -10.17
C VAL A 44 -22.68 -13.40 -8.78
N GLU A 45 -22.56 -14.66 -8.32
CA GLU A 45 -22.82 -14.98 -6.91
C GLU A 45 -21.89 -14.16 -6.03
N MET A 46 -22.44 -13.13 -5.38
CA MET A 46 -21.72 -12.23 -4.49
C MET A 46 -21.53 -12.94 -3.15
N PRO A 47 -20.28 -13.18 -2.72
CA PRO A 47 -20.07 -13.69 -1.37
C PRO A 47 -20.55 -12.66 -0.34
N SER A 48 -21.00 -13.14 0.81
CA SER A 48 -21.51 -12.29 1.91
C SER A 48 -20.52 -11.22 2.42
N THR A 49 -19.29 -11.30 1.99
CA THR A 49 -18.20 -10.35 2.30
C THR A 49 -18.03 -9.25 1.24
N GLY A 50 -18.80 -9.24 0.18
CA GLY A 50 -18.64 -8.31 -0.94
C GLY A 50 -17.40 -8.57 -1.80
N ILE A 51 -16.71 -9.69 -1.63
CA ILE A 51 -15.52 -10.08 -2.38
C ILE A 51 -15.93 -11.18 -3.36
N VAL A 52 -15.72 -10.95 -4.65
CA VAL A 52 -15.90 -11.98 -5.68
C VAL A 52 -14.67 -12.87 -5.67
N SER A 53 -14.83 -14.12 -5.27
CA SER A 53 -13.82 -15.15 -5.36
C SER A 53 -14.32 -16.29 -6.23
N ASP A 54 -13.44 -17.17 -6.67
CA ASP A 54 -13.78 -18.39 -7.39
C ASP A 54 -14.41 -19.48 -6.50
N GLY A 55 -14.86 -19.14 -5.32
CA GLY A 55 -15.46 -20.06 -4.32
C GLY A 55 -14.43 -20.81 -3.47
N LYS A 56 -13.13 -20.57 -3.68
CA LYS A 56 -12.05 -21.21 -2.92
C LYS A 56 -11.41 -20.28 -1.88
N GLY A 57 -12.05 -19.13 -1.61
CA GLY A 57 -11.43 -18.05 -0.87
C GLY A 57 -10.39 -17.33 -1.75
N TRP A 58 -9.68 -16.39 -1.17
CA TRP A 58 -8.54 -15.76 -1.83
C TRP A 58 -7.35 -16.72 -1.83
N GLU A 59 -7.41 -17.78 -2.62
CA GLU A 59 -6.18 -18.37 -3.11
C GLU A 59 -5.65 -17.41 -4.16
N LEU A 60 -4.93 -16.37 -3.70
CA LEU A 60 -4.20 -15.39 -4.50
C LEU A 60 -3.21 -16.06 -5.47
N TRP A 61 -2.99 -17.32 -5.30
CA TRP A 61 -1.95 -18.11 -5.93
C TRP A 61 -2.54 -19.41 -6.39
N ASP A 62 -2.91 -19.45 -7.62
CA ASP A 62 -2.75 -20.69 -8.35
C ASP A 62 -1.27 -21.00 -8.30
N LYS A 63 -0.90 -22.15 -7.74
CA LYS A 63 0.51 -22.58 -7.66
C LYS A 63 1.15 -22.74 -9.04
N ASP A 64 0.36 -22.72 -10.10
CA ASP A 64 0.78 -22.93 -11.48
C ASP A 64 0.70 -21.64 -12.33
N ASP A 65 -0.11 -20.63 -11.97
CA ASP A 65 -0.20 -19.35 -12.69
C ASP A 65 -0.58 -18.19 -11.77
N HIS A 66 0.43 -17.49 -11.31
CA HIS A 66 0.29 -16.35 -10.40
C HIS A 66 -0.07 -15.03 -11.09
N THR A 67 -0.38 -15.04 -12.38
CA THR A 67 -0.53 -13.85 -13.21
C THR A 67 -1.96 -13.56 -13.64
N THR A 68 -2.94 -14.43 -13.34
CA THR A 68 -4.31 -14.24 -13.78
C THR A 68 -4.97 -13.06 -13.06
N THR A 69 -5.16 -11.98 -13.79
CA THR A 69 -5.84 -10.75 -13.34
C THR A 69 -7.30 -11.00 -13.00
N ASP A 70 -7.91 -12.03 -13.53
CA ASP A 70 -9.33 -12.37 -13.39
C ASP A 70 -9.74 -12.73 -11.95
N LYS A 71 -8.76 -13.13 -11.12
CA LYS A 71 -8.97 -13.47 -9.70
C LYS A 71 -8.67 -12.32 -8.74
N ARG A 72 -8.34 -11.12 -9.24
CA ARG A 72 -7.98 -9.95 -8.43
C ARG A 72 -9.08 -8.90 -8.35
N GLY A 73 -10.27 -9.25 -8.77
CA GLY A 73 -11.43 -8.37 -8.72
C GLY A 73 -12.23 -8.55 -7.45
N ALA A 74 -12.88 -7.49 -7.03
CA ALA A 74 -13.88 -7.53 -5.97
C ALA A 74 -15.04 -6.61 -6.31
N VAL A 75 -16.25 -6.99 -5.91
CA VAL A 75 -17.46 -6.18 -6.02
C VAL A 75 -18.09 -6.10 -4.64
N GLY A 76 -18.50 -4.92 -4.23
CA GLY A 76 -19.15 -4.69 -2.94
C GLY A 76 -20.29 -3.71 -3.07
N GLU A 77 -21.39 -3.94 -2.33
CA GLU A 77 -22.53 -3.03 -2.29
C GLU A 77 -22.27 -1.79 -1.44
N ASN A 78 -21.56 -1.96 -0.31
CA ASN A 78 -21.37 -0.89 0.68
C ASN A 78 -19.96 -0.29 0.63
N ALA A 79 -18.96 -1.11 0.36
CA ALA A 79 -17.56 -0.67 0.28
C ALA A 79 -16.69 -1.65 -0.51
N VAL A 80 -15.62 -1.14 -1.07
CA VAL A 80 -14.57 -1.92 -1.73
C VAL A 80 -13.21 -1.37 -1.26
N VAL A 81 -12.29 -2.28 -0.95
CA VAL A 81 -10.90 -1.96 -0.65
C VAL A 81 -10.01 -2.69 -1.65
N ALA A 82 -9.11 -1.96 -2.30
CA ALA A 82 -8.14 -2.51 -3.24
C ALA A 82 -6.73 -1.98 -2.93
N SER A 83 -5.74 -2.86 -2.99
CA SER A 83 -4.33 -2.51 -2.77
C SER A 83 -3.41 -3.48 -3.51
N GLY A 84 -2.09 -3.24 -3.49
CA GLY A 84 -1.09 -4.11 -4.10
C GLY A 84 -0.96 -5.50 -3.44
N LYS A 85 -1.49 -5.65 -2.21
CA LYS A 85 -1.42 -6.90 -1.43
C LYS A 85 -2.77 -7.25 -0.83
N TYR A 86 -3.07 -8.54 -0.87
CA TYR A 86 -4.32 -9.07 -0.32
C TYR A 86 -4.49 -8.76 1.17
N GLU A 87 -3.45 -9.01 1.95
CA GLU A 87 -3.44 -8.81 3.39
C GLU A 87 -3.73 -7.35 3.76
N ALA A 88 -3.23 -6.41 2.96
CA ALA A 88 -3.49 -4.99 3.16
C ALA A 88 -4.93 -4.61 2.78
N SER A 89 -5.50 -5.21 1.74
CA SER A 89 -6.92 -5.03 1.40
C SER A 89 -7.83 -5.61 2.49
N GLN A 90 -7.46 -6.75 3.06
CA GLN A 90 -8.19 -7.35 4.18
C GLN A 90 -8.12 -6.47 5.44
N ALA A 91 -6.96 -5.90 5.75
CA ALA A 91 -6.83 -4.95 6.86
C ALA A 91 -7.83 -3.78 6.74
N GLY A 92 -7.91 -3.16 5.56
CA GLY A 92 -8.89 -2.10 5.32
C GLY A 92 -10.34 -2.58 5.42
N LEU A 93 -10.64 -3.77 4.91
CA LEU A 93 -11.98 -4.36 5.00
C LEU A 93 -12.39 -4.69 6.44
N GLU A 94 -11.46 -5.16 7.27
CA GLU A 94 -11.69 -5.38 8.70
C GLU A 94 -12.10 -4.08 9.40
N ILE A 95 -11.44 -2.98 9.08
CA ILE A 95 -11.74 -1.66 9.64
C ILE A 95 -13.11 -1.13 9.18
N ILE A 96 -13.50 -1.34 7.91
CA ILE A 96 -14.88 -1.05 7.47
C ILE A 96 -15.90 -1.84 8.29
N LYS A 97 -15.66 -3.14 8.48
CA LYS A 97 -16.56 -4.01 9.25
C LYS A 97 -16.64 -3.65 10.74
N ALA A 98 -15.56 -3.08 11.28
CA ALA A 98 -15.52 -2.56 12.64
C ALA A 98 -16.24 -1.21 12.82
N GLY A 99 -16.77 -0.62 11.76
CA GLY A 99 -17.51 0.65 11.80
C GLY A 99 -16.68 1.87 11.44
N GLY A 100 -15.47 1.68 10.89
CA GLY A 100 -14.66 2.73 10.31
C GLY A 100 -15.22 3.22 8.98
N ASN A 101 -14.83 4.44 8.59
CA ASN A 101 -15.12 4.99 7.28
C ASN A 101 -14.03 4.62 6.24
N ALA A 102 -14.18 5.11 5.01
CA ALA A 102 -13.20 4.84 3.94
C ALA A 102 -11.79 5.36 4.26
N VAL A 103 -11.69 6.42 5.07
CA VAL A 103 -10.40 6.99 5.50
C VAL A 103 -9.72 6.09 6.52
N ASP A 104 -10.46 5.61 7.53
CA ASP A 104 -9.94 4.64 8.51
C ASP A 104 -9.43 3.37 7.80
N ALA A 105 -10.19 2.88 6.83
CA ALA A 105 -9.80 1.73 6.03
C ALA A 105 -8.55 1.99 5.19
N ALA A 106 -8.44 3.19 4.58
CA ALA A 106 -7.25 3.56 3.80
C ALA A 106 -6.01 3.67 4.68
N VAL A 107 -6.15 4.20 5.90
CA VAL A 107 -5.06 4.28 6.89
C VAL A 107 -4.61 2.88 7.32
N ALA A 108 -5.54 1.99 7.66
CA ALA A 108 -5.23 0.60 8.00
C ALA A 108 -4.53 -0.14 6.85
N THR A 109 -5.04 0.03 5.62
CA THR A 109 -4.42 -0.51 4.41
C THR A 109 -3.00 0.03 4.22
N GLY A 110 -2.80 1.34 4.42
CA GLY A 110 -1.50 1.99 4.31
C GLY A 110 -0.49 1.44 5.31
N PHE A 111 -0.86 1.27 6.58
CA PHE A 111 0.01 0.65 7.59
C PHE A 111 0.28 -0.83 7.28
N ALA A 112 -0.73 -1.57 6.82
CA ALA A 112 -0.53 -2.97 6.43
C ALA A 112 0.42 -3.11 5.24
N LEU A 113 0.33 -2.23 4.22
CA LEU A 113 1.28 -2.19 3.10
C LEU A 113 2.71 -1.94 3.56
N CYS A 114 2.93 -1.10 4.58
CA CYS A 114 4.27 -0.90 5.17
C CYS A 114 4.90 -2.21 5.69
N VAL A 115 4.07 -3.22 5.99
CA VAL A 115 4.52 -4.53 6.47
C VAL A 115 4.66 -5.52 5.33
N VAL A 116 3.65 -5.63 4.46
CA VAL A 116 3.57 -6.73 3.47
C VAL A 116 4.13 -6.38 2.09
N GLU A 117 4.47 -5.11 1.87
CA GLU A 117 5.07 -4.61 0.61
C GLU A 117 6.31 -3.73 0.88
N PRO A 118 7.29 -4.23 1.65
CA PRO A 118 8.43 -3.43 2.11
C PRO A 118 9.37 -2.99 0.98
N ASN A 119 9.26 -3.60 -0.20
CA ASN A 119 9.99 -3.23 -1.41
C ASN A 119 9.45 -1.97 -2.09
N ALA A 120 8.20 -1.58 -1.84
CA ALA A 120 7.55 -0.45 -2.49
C ALA A 120 7.13 0.65 -1.51
N THR A 121 6.90 0.31 -0.25
CA THR A 121 6.51 1.27 0.80
C THR A 121 7.06 0.85 2.16
N GLY A 122 6.96 1.73 3.15
CA GLY A 122 7.40 1.45 4.52
C GLY A 122 7.14 2.63 5.45
N ILE A 123 7.33 2.42 6.75
CA ILE A 123 7.16 3.47 7.77
C ILE A 123 8.15 4.63 7.59
N ALA A 124 9.26 4.40 6.87
CA ALA A 124 10.25 5.42 6.55
C ALA A 124 10.05 6.02 5.14
N GLY A 125 8.93 5.75 4.51
CA GLY A 125 8.55 6.31 3.23
C GLY A 125 7.68 7.56 3.33
N GLY A 126 6.97 7.85 2.27
CA GLY A 126 6.00 8.92 2.18
C GLY A 126 4.95 8.62 1.11
N GLY A 127 4.03 9.53 0.91
CA GLY A 127 2.96 9.33 -0.04
C GLY A 127 2.07 10.55 -0.20
N CYS A 128 0.94 10.32 -0.80
CA CYS A 128 -0.13 11.31 -0.88
C CYS A 128 -1.49 10.61 -0.81
N MET A 129 -2.51 11.35 -0.45
CA MET A 129 -3.87 10.85 -0.40
C MET A 129 -4.85 11.85 -1.01
N VAL A 130 -5.77 11.34 -1.83
CA VAL A 130 -6.94 12.10 -2.28
C VAL A 130 -8.15 11.54 -1.56
N ILE A 131 -8.86 12.41 -0.86
CA ILE A 131 -10.10 12.09 -0.16
C ILE A 131 -11.23 12.79 -0.90
N ARG A 132 -12.27 12.02 -1.26
CA ARG A 132 -13.52 12.57 -1.75
C ARG A 132 -14.62 12.31 -0.74
N ASN A 133 -15.18 13.38 -0.23
CA ASN A 133 -16.27 13.36 0.74
C ASN A 133 -17.63 13.09 0.06
N GLN A 134 -18.59 12.69 0.85
CA GLN A 134 -19.96 12.40 0.39
C GLN A 134 -20.65 13.65 -0.20
N ASP A 135 -20.32 14.85 0.28
CA ASP A 135 -20.81 16.14 -0.24
C ASP A 135 -20.20 16.53 -1.59
N GLY A 136 -19.30 15.70 -2.11
CA GLY A 136 -18.60 15.93 -3.38
C GLY A 136 -17.35 16.79 -3.27
N THR A 137 -17.01 17.30 -2.10
CA THR A 137 -15.73 18.00 -1.89
C THR A 137 -14.55 17.02 -1.94
N SER A 138 -13.40 17.51 -2.36
CA SER A 138 -12.18 16.70 -2.43
C SER A 138 -11.03 17.42 -1.75
N THR A 139 -10.17 16.64 -1.09
CA THR A 139 -8.97 17.14 -0.43
C THR A 139 -7.77 16.30 -0.87
N TYR A 140 -6.66 16.97 -1.16
CA TYR A 140 -5.37 16.36 -1.40
C TYR A 140 -4.47 16.60 -0.19
N ILE A 141 -3.85 15.56 0.31
CA ILE A 141 -2.89 15.60 1.41
C ILE A 141 -1.57 15.06 0.87
N ASP A 142 -0.53 15.88 0.95
CA ASP A 142 0.82 15.53 0.56
C ASP A 142 1.64 15.25 1.82
N PHE A 143 2.12 14.03 1.92
CA PHE A 143 3.04 13.58 2.97
C PHE A 143 4.25 12.87 2.38
N ARG A 144 4.66 13.33 1.15
CA ARG A 144 5.92 12.89 0.55
C ARG A 144 7.10 13.24 1.43
N GLU A 145 8.15 12.52 1.23
CA GLU A 145 9.44 12.77 1.88
C GLU A 145 9.98 14.15 1.50
N THR A 146 10.61 14.80 2.45
CA THR A 146 11.27 16.08 2.25
C THR A 146 12.78 15.94 2.39
N ALA A 147 13.52 16.82 1.72
CA ALA A 147 14.97 16.87 1.90
C ALA A 147 15.32 17.24 3.36
N PRO A 148 16.32 16.61 3.96
CA PRO A 148 16.85 17.04 5.27
C PRO A 148 17.31 18.50 5.27
N SER A 149 17.23 19.18 6.40
CA SER A 149 17.63 20.59 6.52
C SER A 149 19.09 20.87 6.13
N ALA A 150 19.97 19.86 6.23
CA ALA A 150 21.36 19.95 5.83
C ALA A 150 21.60 19.68 4.33
N ALA A 151 20.57 19.28 3.59
CA ALA A 151 20.70 19.02 2.17
C ALA A 151 21.01 20.32 1.40
N ASN A 152 21.89 20.20 0.43
CA ASN A 152 22.25 21.29 -0.46
C ASN A 152 22.61 20.75 -1.84
N PRO A 153 22.58 21.59 -2.91
CA PRO A 153 22.82 21.13 -4.28
C PRO A 153 24.22 20.56 -4.53
N TYR A 154 25.18 20.82 -3.65
CA TYR A 154 26.58 20.42 -3.80
C TYR A 154 26.98 19.22 -2.93
N MET A 155 26.00 18.56 -2.32
CA MET A 155 26.27 17.41 -1.44
C MET A 155 26.67 16.14 -2.19
N TRP A 156 26.50 16.13 -3.51
CA TRP A 156 26.77 14.99 -4.39
C TRP A 156 28.09 15.17 -5.13
N ASN A 157 28.79 14.08 -5.39
CA ASN A 157 30.01 14.06 -6.22
C ASN A 157 29.61 13.81 -7.68
N LEU A 158 29.27 14.89 -8.38
CA LEU A 158 28.75 14.82 -9.75
C LEU A 158 29.84 14.83 -10.80
N ASP A 159 29.69 14.03 -11.86
CA ASP A 159 30.51 14.14 -13.07
C ASP A 159 30.05 15.30 -13.97
N SER A 160 30.64 15.40 -15.15
CA SER A 160 30.34 16.46 -16.13
C SER A 160 28.91 16.38 -16.72
N GLU A 161 28.26 15.25 -16.57
CA GLU A 161 26.86 14.99 -17.01
C GLU A 161 25.85 15.16 -15.87
N GLY A 162 26.32 15.44 -14.65
CA GLY A 162 25.49 15.59 -13.46
C GLY A 162 25.11 14.27 -12.79
N ILE A 163 25.82 13.19 -13.08
CA ILE A 163 25.61 11.86 -12.49
C ILE A 163 26.46 11.73 -11.22
N ASP A 164 25.85 11.26 -10.11
CA ASP A 164 26.57 11.02 -8.86
C ASP A 164 27.47 9.79 -9.00
N ILE A 165 28.80 10.03 -9.08
CA ILE A 165 29.84 9.01 -9.30
C ILE A 165 29.81 7.99 -8.17
N ASP A 166 29.56 8.42 -6.94
CA ASP A 166 29.56 7.57 -5.75
C ASP A 166 28.24 6.84 -5.54
N LYS A 167 27.22 7.16 -6.35
CA LYS A 167 25.83 6.70 -6.15
C LYS A 167 25.30 6.95 -4.74
N ALA A 168 25.77 7.98 -4.09
CA ALA A 168 25.36 8.35 -2.74
C ALA A 168 23.94 8.93 -2.68
N ASN A 169 23.40 9.32 -3.83
CA ASN A 169 21.99 9.67 -4.02
C ASN A 169 21.05 8.45 -4.06
N GLU A 170 21.60 7.26 -4.27
CA GLU A 170 20.83 6.00 -4.29
C GLU A 170 21.08 5.16 -3.03
N ASN A 171 22.29 5.20 -2.48
CA ASN A 171 22.74 4.30 -1.45
C ASN A 171 23.36 5.02 -0.25
N GLY A 172 23.02 4.56 0.94
CA GLY A 172 23.62 5.04 2.19
C GLY A 172 22.92 6.26 2.78
N GLY A 173 23.51 6.85 3.81
CA GLY A 173 22.86 7.88 4.63
C GLY A 173 22.50 9.17 3.90
N LYS A 174 23.22 9.51 2.83
CA LYS A 174 22.92 10.73 2.04
C LYS A 174 21.66 10.59 1.18
N SER A 175 21.24 9.36 0.84
CA SER A 175 20.03 9.10 0.05
C SER A 175 18.76 9.13 0.88
N VAL A 176 18.87 9.16 2.20
CA VAL A 176 17.69 9.09 3.11
C VAL A 176 17.04 10.47 3.22
N ALA A 177 15.78 10.55 2.84
CA ALA A 177 14.94 11.72 3.04
C ALA A 177 14.22 11.68 4.41
N VAL A 178 13.61 12.79 4.81
CA VAL A 178 12.79 12.85 6.02
C VAL A 178 11.44 12.18 5.74
N PRO A 179 11.09 11.10 6.46
CA PRO A 179 9.87 10.34 6.18
C PRO A 179 8.59 11.09 6.51
N GLY A 180 7.57 10.94 5.67
CA GLY A 180 6.24 11.51 5.88
C GLY A 180 5.13 10.50 6.13
N GLN A 181 5.35 9.20 5.82
CA GLN A 181 4.31 8.18 5.81
C GLN A 181 3.51 8.08 7.12
N VAL A 182 4.19 7.90 8.24
CA VAL A 182 3.53 7.75 9.54
C VAL A 182 2.79 9.02 9.92
N ALA A 183 3.45 10.17 9.80
CA ALA A 183 2.86 11.47 10.12
C ALA A 183 1.62 11.75 9.26
N GLY A 184 1.69 11.43 7.95
CA GLY A 184 0.58 11.62 7.02
C GLY A 184 -0.61 10.73 7.33
N LEU A 185 -0.39 9.44 7.56
CA LEU A 185 -1.46 8.51 7.90
C LEU A 185 -2.15 8.87 9.23
N ILE A 186 -1.38 9.26 10.25
CA ILE A 186 -1.94 9.70 11.53
C ILE A 186 -2.74 11.00 11.34
N TYR A 187 -2.19 11.99 10.64
CA TYR A 187 -2.90 13.24 10.35
C TYR A 187 -4.23 13.01 9.63
N VAL A 188 -4.22 12.12 8.64
CA VAL A 188 -5.42 11.77 7.87
C VAL A 188 -6.46 11.09 8.76
N PHE A 189 -6.03 10.14 9.60
CA PHE A 189 -6.88 9.47 10.58
C PHE A 189 -7.53 10.47 11.55
N GLU A 190 -6.73 11.33 12.17
CA GLU A 190 -7.21 12.29 13.16
C GLU A 190 -8.19 13.30 12.57
N LYS A 191 -7.99 13.72 11.32
CA LYS A 191 -8.77 14.78 10.70
C LYS A 191 -9.99 14.32 9.92
N TYR A 192 -9.94 13.13 9.32
CA TYR A 192 -10.94 12.65 8.38
C TYR A 192 -11.46 11.25 8.72
N GLY A 193 -10.92 10.60 9.72
CA GLY A 193 -11.42 9.34 10.25
C GLY A 193 -12.85 9.46 10.76
N SER A 194 -13.50 8.33 10.96
CA SER A 194 -14.89 8.27 11.44
C SER A 194 -15.08 8.79 12.86
N GLY A 195 -14.02 8.77 13.68
CA GLY A 195 -14.10 8.99 15.12
C GLY A 195 -14.69 7.81 15.92
N ASN A 196 -15.05 6.71 15.24
CA ASN A 196 -15.61 5.52 15.87
C ASN A 196 -14.55 4.55 16.39
N LEU A 197 -13.34 4.65 15.88
CA LEU A 197 -12.22 3.74 16.16
C LEU A 197 -11.03 4.53 16.69
N THR A 198 -10.24 3.88 17.54
CA THR A 198 -8.95 4.39 18.00
C THR A 198 -7.86 4.11 16.94
N LEU A 199 -6.76 4.84 16.99
CA LEU A 199 -5.60 4.58 16.14
C LEU A 199 -5.04 3.16 16.36
N GLU A 200 -5.05 2.67 17.61
CA GLU A 200 -4.64 1.32 17.95
C GLU A 200 -5.47 0.26 17.22
N GLU A 201 -6.80 0.42 17.23
CA GLU A 201 -7.70 -0.49 16.51
C GLU A 201 -7.43 -0.48 15.01
N VAL A 202 -7.23 0.70 14.41
CA VAL A 202 -6.94 0.85 12.98
C VAL A 202 -5.56 0.27 12.61
N MET A 203 -4.58 0.33 13.49
CA MET A 203 -3.24 -0.23 13.26
C MET A 203 -3.15 -1.72 13.60
N THR A 204 -4.06 -2.26 14.39
CA THR A 204 -4.02 -3.66 14.87
C THR A 204 -3.82 -4.69 13.75
N PRO A 205 -4.50 -4.62 12.59
CA PRO A 205 -4.26 -5.57 11.49
C PRO A 205 -2.81 -5.56 11.01
N ALA A 206 -2.19 -4.38 10.86
CA ALA A 206 -0.80 -4.25 10.46
C ALA A 206 0.17 -4.79 11.53
N ILE A 207 -0.11 -4.51 12.80
CA ILE A 207 0.66 -5.03 13.94
C ILE A 207 0.61 -6.56 13.95
N ASN A 208 -0.55 -7.15 13.75
CA ASN A 208 -0.73 -8.59 13.68
C ASN A 208 0.05 -9.22 12.52
N LEU A 209 0.06 -8.60 11.35
CA LEU A 209 0.88 -9.03 10.21
C LEU A 209 2.38 -8.98 10.53
N ALA A 210 2.84 -7.93 11.22
CA ALA A 210 4.24 -7.81 11.62
C ALA A 210 4.65 -8.85 12.69
N GLN A 211 3.77 -9.14 13.64
CA GLN A 211 4.02 -10.07 14.73
C GLN A 211 3.92 -11.54 14.30
N ASN A 212 2.92 -11.88 13.52
CA ASN A 212 2.60 -13.25 13.15
C ASN A 212 3.24 -13.67 11.82
N GLY A 213 3.70 -12.70 11.03
CA GLY A 213 4.22 -12.90 9.69
C GLY A 213 3.12 -13.03 8.65
N TYR A 214 3.53 -13.00 7.39
CA TYR A 214 2.69 -13.14 6.21
C TYR A 214 3.39 -14.01 5.17
N TYR A 215 2.67 -14.42 4.11
CA TYR A 215 3.26 -15.20 3.04
C TYR A 215 4.07 -14.32 2.09
N VAL A 216 5.37 -14.67 1.91
CA VAL A 216 6.21 -14.03 0.91
C VAL A 216 5.79 -14.51 -0.47
N THR A 217 5.34 -13.56 -1.29
CA THR A 217 4.92 -13.84 -2.66
C THR A 217 6.13 -14.05 -3.57
N PRO A 218 6.02 -14.80 -4.70
CA PRO A 218 7.11 -14.94 -5.65
C PRO A 218 7.65 -13.60 -6.16
N SER A 219 6.79 -12.60 -6.35
CA SER A 219 7.20 -11.25 -6.72
C SER A 219 8.07 -10.62 -5.63
N LEU A 220 7.62 -10.64 -4.38
CA LEU A 220 8.40 -10.10 -3.26
C LEU A 220 9.72 -10.86 -3.08
N LEU A 221 9.72 -12.19 -3.21
CA LEU A 221 10.94 -12.98 -3.16
C LEU A 221 11.92 -12.57 -4.26
N LYS A 222 11.43 -12.36 -5.50
CA LYS A 222 12.27 -11.88 -6.60
C LYS A 222 12.90 -10.53 -6.29
N ASP A 223 12.12 -9.60 -5.72
CA ASP A 223 12.61 -8.29 -5.35
C ASP A 223 13.66 -8.37 -4.22
N MET A 224 13.44 -9.22 -3.22
CA MET A 224 14.42 -9.48 -2.16
C MET A 224 15.73 -10.05 -2.71
N LEU A 225 15.65 -11.03 -3.62
CA LEU A 225 16.83 -11.63 -4.24
C LEU A 225 17.59 -10.63 -5.12
N SER A 226 16.89 -9.67 -5.75
CA SER A 226 17.53 -8.65 -6.60
C SER A 226 18.43 -7.69 -5.84
N VAL A 227 18.25 -7.55 -4.53
CA VAL A 227 19.03 -6.67 -3.66
C VAL A 227 19.98 -7.42 -2.72
N GLU A 228 20.09 -8.74 -2.86
CA GLU A 228 20.91 -9.58 -1.96
C GLU A 228 22.37 -9.14 -1.89
N GLU A 229 22.99 -8.86 -3.04
CA GLU A 229 24.39 -8.39 -3.07
C GLU A 229 24.58 -7.06 -2.34
N MET A 230 23.59 -6.16 -2.46
CA MET A 230 23.61 -4.88 -1.76
C MET A 230 23.46 -5.08 -0.25
N MET A 231 22.53 -5.96 0.17
CA MET A 231 22.33 -6.28 1.59
C MET A 231 23.59 -6.83 2.24
N GLN A 232 24.40 -7.64 1.51
CA GLN A 232 25.66 -8.18 2.03
C GLN A 232 26.73 -7.09 2.32
N LYS A 233 26.63 -5.91 1.70
CA LYS A 233 27.54 -4.79 1.93
C LYS A 233 27.25 -4.03 3.23
N TYR A 234 26.06 -4.21 3.79
CA TYR A 234 25.62 -3.49 4.99
C TYR A 234 25.45 -4.48 6.17
N PRO A 235 26.39 -4.48 7.16
CA PRO A 235 26.40 -5.46 8.23
C PRO A 235 25.11 -5.52 9.05
N GLU A 236 24.41 -4.40 9.18
CA GLU A 236 23.14 -4.35 9.94
C GLU A 236 21.99 -5.00 9.16
N LEU A 237 21.94 -4.85 7.83
CA LEU A 237 20.96 -5.53 7.00
C LEU A 237 21.19 -7.05 6.93
N LYS A 238 22.48 -7.46 7.01
CA LYS A 238 22.85 -8.87 7.02
C LYS A 238 22.37 -9.62 8.25
N LYS A 239 22.10 -8.93 9.37
CA LYS A 239 21.63 -9.51 10.62
C LYS A 239 20.13 -9.81 10.61
N LEU A 240 19.38 -9.22 9.69
CA LEU A 240 17.94 -9.40 9.50
C LEU A 240 17.67 -10.62 8.63
#